data_722212740c99f859b956fb901cf86b1d
#
_entry.id   722212740c99f859b956fb901cf86b1d
#
_cell.length_a   1.000
_cell.length_b   1.000
_cell.length_c   1.000
_cell.angle_alpha   90.00
_cell.angle_beta   90.00
_cell.angle_gamma   90.00
#
_symmetry.space_group_name_H-M   'P 1'
#
loop_
_entity.id
_entity.type
_entity.pdbx_description
1 polymer ?
#
loop_
_entity_poly.entity_id
_entity_poly.type
_entity_poly.pdbx_seq_one_letter_code
_entity_poly.pdbx_strand_id
1 'polypeptide(L)'
;MSDLKEAWMALESHWKITPADNRISGDKSYGFMRWTLAPFFRMILRVKIRGISNVPKSGPTILAANHLSHVDPLVVILASRRKTHYLAKDGHFRNFALASFMRATGQIETNRETGGSEDLSSAAVALHAKRALGIFPEGTRSKREEPPFLLRGKTGFARLAAAYPGVPVVPIGLTGTRNFMAPSKHKFPRFWRRVGISYGKPITWWEWLEKKGDLEQLQALAHKEDYEVKAALAAMYREFTDAFMERIRGQGAP
;
A
#
# COMPACT_ATOMS: atom_id res chain seq x y z
N MET A 1 -2.52 -3.00 26.61
CA MET A 1 -2.79 -1.97 25.56
C MET A 1 -2.34 -0.58 25.95
N SER A 2 -2.63 0.00 27.16
CA SER A 2 -2.17 1.34 27.51
C SER A 2 -0.65 1.43 27.57
N ASP A 3 -0.02 0.56 28.33
CA ASP A 3 1.44 0.53 28.53
C ASP A 3 2.23 0.29 27.23
N LEU A 4 1.70 -0.54 26.34
CA LEU A 4 2.29 -0.79 25.01
C LEU A 4 2.24 0.48 24.15
N LYS A 5 1.14 1.23 24.20
CA LYS A 5 1.02 2.51 23.50
C LYS A 5 1.96 3.55 24.06
N GLU A 6 2.06 3.65 25.37
CA GLU A 6 2.98 4.58 26.04
C GLU A 6 4.44 4.28 25.67
N ALA A 7 4.85 3.01 25.77
CA ALA A 7 6.20 2.59 25.35
C ALA A 7 6.48 2.90 23.89
N TRP A 8 5.51 2.67 22.98
CA TRP A 8 5.67 3.02 21.57
C TRP A 8 5.76 4.53 21.33
N MET A 9 4.91 5.30 22.00
CA MET A 9 4.91 6.78 21.90
C MET A 9 6.18 7.42 22.45
N ALA A 10 6.83 6.81 23.44
CA ALA A 10 8.15 7.26 23.93
C ALA A 10 9.23 7.23 22.83
N LEU A 11 9.04 6.42 21.78
CA LEU A 11 9.95 6.32 20.63
C LEU A 11 9.52 7.19 19.44
N GLU A 12 8.56 8.13 19.62
CA GLU A 12 7.94 8.89 18.51
C GLU A 12 8.97 9.64 17.65
N SER A 13 10.01 10.19 18.24
CA SER A 13 11.07 10.92 17.52
C SER A 13 11.78 10.05 16.45
N HIS A 14 11.78 8.73 16.59
CA HIS A 14 12.48 7.80 15.71
C HIS A 14 11.60 7.23 14.59
N TRP A 15 10.27 7.20 14.78
CA TRP A 15 9.36 6.62 13.78
C TRP A 15 8.37 7.61 13.17
N LYS A 16 8.24 8.82 13.70
CA LYS A 16 7.32 9.84 13.19
C LYS A 16 7.59 10.16 11.73
N ILE A 17 6.53 10.19 10.93
CA ILE A 17 6.54 10.63 9.55
C ILE A 17 5.67 11.87 9.44
N THR A 18 6.27 13.00 9.11
CA THR A 18 5.54 14.24 8.83
C THR A 18 4.98 14.17 7.41
N PRO A 19 3.66 14.32 7.20
CA PRO A 19 3.09 14.40 5.87
C PRO A 19 3.70 15.55 5.07
N ALA A 20 3.94 15.33 3.78
CA ALA A 20 4.37 16.38 2.88
C ALA A 20 3.26 17.45 2.73
N ASP A 21 3.65 18.66 2.35
CA ASP A 21 2.70 19.78 2.13
C ASP A 21 1.96 19.66 0.78
N ASN A 22 1.54 18.45 0.46
CA ASN A 22 0.81 18.12 -0.77
C ASN A 22 -0.69 17.99 -0.49
N ARG A 23 -1.52 18.48 -1.40
CA ARG A 23 -2.97 18.31 -1.32
C ARG A 23 -3.44 17.23 -2.28
N ILE A 24 -4.32 16.35 -1.79
CA ILE A 24 -5.01 15.40 -2.66
C ILE A 24 -6.10 16.15 -3.43
N SER A 25 -5.96 16.21 -4.74
CA SER A 25 -6.90 16.85 -5.66
C SER A 25 -7.97 15.86 -6.16
N GLY A 26 -8.96 16.35 -6.90
CA GLY A 26 -9.85 15.52 -7.72
C GLY A 26 -10.92 14.71 -6.99
N ASP A 27 -11.29 15.07 -5.76
CA ASP A 27 -12.19 14.24 -4.93
C ASP A 27 -13.59 14.01 -5.55
N LYS A 28 -14.19 15.04 -6.16
CA LYS A 28 -15.50 14.93 -6.81
C LYS A 28 -15.41 14.18 -8.14
N SER A 29 -14.42 14.51 -8.97
CA SER A 29 -14.18 13.84 -10.26
C SER A 29 -13.85 12.37 -10.08
N TYR A 30 -13.04 12.02 -9.10
CA TYR A 30 -12.76 10.63 -8.76
C TYR A 30 -14.03 9.87 -8.36
N GLY A 31 -14.89 10.46 -7.54
CA GLY A 31 -16.18 9.86 -7.16
C GLY A 31 -17.04 9.56 -8.37
N PHE A 32 -17.21 10.53 -9.26
CA PHE A 32 -17.99 10.40 -10.50
C PHE A 32 -17.40 9.33 -11.43
N MET A 33 -16.09 9.39 -11.72
CA MET A 33 -15.42 8.41 -12.57
C MET A 33 -15.52 6.98 -11.98
N ARG A 34 -15.39 6.84 -10.67
CA ARG A 34 -15.54 5.54 -10.02
C ARG A 34 -16.95 5.00 -10.13
N TRP A 35 -17.97 5.85 -10.01
CA TRP A 35 -19.37 5.42 -10.12
C TRP A 35 -19.74 5.02 -11.55
N THR A 36 -19.30 5.77 -12.55
CA THR A 36 -19.62 5.53 -13.96
C THR A 36 -18.73 4.45 -14.61
N LEU A 37 -17.41 4.55 -14.47
CA LEU A 37 -16.46 3.72 -15.20
C LEU A 37 -16.12 2.41 -14.49
N ALA A 38 -16.18 2.36 -13.15
CA ALA A 38 -15.75 1.15 -12.45
C ALA A 38 -16.60 -0.10 -12.77
N PRO A 39 -17.94 -0.06 -12.88
CA PRO A 39 -18.72 -1.22 -13.27
C PRO A 39 -18.34 -1.72 -14.66
N PHE A 40 -18.20 -0.82 -15.62
CA PHE A 40 -17.81 -1.12 -16.98
C PHE A 40 -16.42 -1.78 -17.07
N PHE A 41 -15.43 -1.19 -16.44
CA PHE A 41 -14.09 -1.77 -16.42
C PHE A 41 -14.01 -3.10 -15.67
N ARG A 42 -14.77 -3.28 -14.57
CA ARG A 42 -14.84 -4.59 -13.88
C ARG A 42 -15.38 -5.67 -14.78
N MET A 43 -16.37 -5.34 -15.61
CA MET A 43 -16.96 -6.26 -16.59
C MET A 43 -15.94 -6.61 -17.67
N ILE A 44 -15.31 -5.63 -18.30
CA ILE A 44 -14.28 -5.84 -19.35
C ILE A 44 -13.08 -6.63 -18.80
N LEU A 45 -12.56 -6.26 -17.64
CA LEU A 45 -11.43 -6.95 -17.01
C LEU A 45 -11.84 -8.29 -16.38
N ARG A 46 -13.14 -8.61 -16.38
CA ARG A 46 -13.69 -9.83 -15.77
C ARG A 46 -13.15 -10.06 -14.36
N VAL A 47 -13.13 -8.98 -13.55
CA VAL A 47 -12.50 -8.98 -12.23
C VAL A 47 -13.29 -9.86 -11.26
N LYS A 48 -12.65 -10.92 -10.76
CA LYS A 48 -13.18 -11.75 -9.68
C LYS A 48 -12.72 -11.17 -8.33
N ILE A 49 -13.66 -10.67 -7.53
CA ILE A 49 -13.39 -10.02 -6.25
C ILE A 49 -13.77 -10.98 -5.12
N ARG A 50 -12.86 -11.16 -4.14
CA ARG A 50 -13.07 -11.93 -2.91
C ARG A 50 -12.71 -11.09 -1.69
N GLY A 51 -13.38 -11.34 -0.55
CA GLY A 51 -13.06 -10.72 0.74
C GLY A 51 -13.24 -9.20 0.81
N ILE A 52 -14.05 -8.59 -0.07
CA ILE A 52 -14.24 -7.12 -0.11
C ILE A 52 -14.78 -6.54 1.20
N SER A 53 -15.44 -7.34 2.04
CA SER A 53 -15.89 -6.96 3.38
C SER A 53 -14.75 -6.62 4.33
N ASN A 54 -13.54 -7.11 4.06
CA ASN A 54 -12.33 -6.82 4.82
C ASN A 54 -11.77 -5.40 4.55
N VAL A 55 -12.27 -4.71 3.52
CA VAL A 55 -11.85 -3.34 3.22
C VAL A 55 -12.71 -2.37 4.04
N PRO A 56 -12.13 -1.58 4.95
CA PRO A 56 -12.84 -0.55 5.69
C PRO A 56 -13.56 0.43 4.75
N LYS A 57 -14.83 0.72 5.00
CA LYS A 57 -15.64 1.58 4.12
C LYS A 57 -15.19 3.04 4.14
N SER A 58 -14.63 3.50 5.25
CA SER A 58 -14.18 4.88 5.48
C SER A 58 -12.93 4.91 6.37
N GLY A 59 -12.36 6.09 6.58
CA GLY A 59 -11.17 6.28 7.39
C GLY A 59 -9.86 5.94 6.67
N PRO A 60 -8.71 6.23 7.30
CA PRO A 60 -7.40 5.90 6.74
C PRO A 60 -7.24 4.39 6.65
N THR A 61 -6.65 3.91 5.58
CA THR A 61 -6.43 2.48 5.35
C THR A 61 -5.26 2.30 4.40
N ILE A 62 -4.40 1.34 4.66
CA ILE A 62 -3.34 0.94 3.72
C ILE A 62 -3.82 -0.33 3.00
N LEU A 63 -3.91 -0.27 1.68
CA LEU A 63 -4.23 -1.38 0.79
C LEU A 63 -2.92 -1.88 0.17
N ALA A 64 -2.36 -2.97 0.71
CA ALA A 64 -1.05 -3.46 0.31
C ALA A 64 -1.17 -4.72 -0.55
N ALA A 65 -0.72 -4.64 -1.81
CA ALA A 65 -0.87 -5.67 -2.83
C ALA A 65 0.48 -6.11 -3.41
N ASN A 66 0.54 -7.32 -3.97
CA ASN A 66 1.64 -7.72 -4.85
C ASN A 66 1.60 -6.96 -6.19
N HIS A 67 2.76 -6.84 -6.87
CA HIS A 67 2.89 -6.01 -8.08
C HIS A 67 3.41 -6.81 -9.28
N LEU A 68 2.51 -7.16 -10.20
CA LEU A 68 2.76 -8.03 -11.35
C LEU A 68 2.63 -7.31 -12.70
N SER A 69 1.89 -6.19 -12.74
CA SER A 69 1.47 -5.56 -14.00
C SER A 69 1.29 -4.04 -13.83
N HIS A 70 1.31 -3.34 -14.96
CA HIS A 70 0.94 -1.91 -15.01
C HIS A 70 -0.52 -1.64 -14.62
N VAL A 71 -1.39 -2.64 -14.77
CA VAL A 71 -2.83 -2.49 -14.47
C VAL A 71 -3.18 -2.75 -13.01
N ASP A 72 -2.23 -3.22 -12.19
CA ASP A 72 -2.50 -3.55 -10.78
C ASP A 72 -3.12 -2.40 -9.97
N PRO A 73 -2.62 -1.14 -10.03
CA PRO A 73 -3.24 -0.03 -9.34
C PRO A 73 -4.70 0.17 -9.78
N LEU A 74 -4.96 0.06 -11.08
CA LEU A 74 -6.31 0.21 -11.63
C LEU A 74 -7.24 -0.89 -11.11
N VAL A 75 -6.80 -2.14 -11.08
CA VAL A 75 -7.57 -3.27 -10.53
C VAL A 75 -7.94 -3.02 -9.07
N VAL A 76 -6.99 -2.59 -8.25
CA VAL A 76 -7.27 -2.27 -6.83
C VAL A 76 -8.24 -1.09 -6.71
N ILE A 77 -8.05 0.00 -7.46
CA ILE A 77 -8.95 1.17 -7.48
C ILE A 77 -10.38 0.77 -7.83
N LEU A 78 -10.53 -0.02 -8.90
CA LEU A 78 -11.84 -0.46 -9.39
C LEU A 78 -12.54 -1.42 -8.42
N ALA A 79 -11.77 -2.29 -7.74
CA ALA A 79 -12.31 -3.37 -6.91
C ALA A 79 -12.54 -2.95 -5.44
N SER A 80 -11.76 -2.03 -4.89
CA SER A 80 -11.79 -1.66 -3.46
C SER A 80 -13.08 -0.97 -3.00
N ARG A 81 -13.94 -0.55 -3.94
CA ARG A 81 -15.21 0.16 -3.67
C ARG A 81 -15.06 1.46 -2.88
N ARG A 82 -13.85 2.02 -2.82
CA ARG A 82 -13.54 3.32 -2.20
C ARG A 82 -12.43 4.03 -2.95
N LYS A 83 -12.33 5.34 -2.74
CA LYS A 83 -11.26 6.15 -3.32
C LYS A 83 -9.92 5.68 -2.74
N THR A 84 -9.03 5.25 -3.62
CA THR A 84 -7.71 4.72 -3.26
C THR A 84 -6.66 5.54 -4.01
N HIS A 85 -5.71 6.08 -3.27
CA HIS A 85 -4.65 6.95 -3.79
C HIS A 85 -3.34 6.17 -3.84
N TYR A 86 -2.58 6.36 -4.91
CA TYR A 86 -1.26 5.77 -5.09
C TYR A 86 -0.22 6.85 -5.27
N LEU A 87 1.00 6.56 -4.88
CA LEU A 87 2.16 7.35 -5.28
C LEU A 87 2.46 7.07 -6.75
N ALA A 88 2.48 8.11 -7.55
CA ALA A 88 2.76 8.02 -8.97
C ALA A 88 4.01 8.81 -9.31
N LYS A 89 4.88 8.19 -10.14
CA LYS A 89 6.13 8.80 -10.58
C LYS A 89 5.86 10.08 -11.38
N ASP A 90 6.64 11.13 -11.16
CA ASP A 90 6.61 12.40 -11.87
C ASP A 90 6.59 12.25 -13.41
N GLY A 91 7.30 11.26 -13.95
CA GLY A 91 7.29 10.94 -15.38
C GLY A 91 5.90 10.65 -15.97
N HIS A 92 4.95 10.18 -15.15
CA HIS A 92 3.57 9.97 -15.59
C HIS A 92 2.78 11.29 -15.73
N PHE A 93 3.23 12.37 -15.08
CA PHE A 93 2.63 13.69 -15.15
C PHE A 93 3.15 14.54 -16.31
N ARG A 94 4.12 14.07 -17.08
CA ARG A 94 4.65 14.77 -18.29
C ARG A 94 3.67 14.69 -19.48
N ASN A 95 2.90 13.61 -19.59
CA ASN A 95 1.85 13.52 -20.62
C ASN A 95 0.57 14.19 -20.12
N PHE A 96 0.10 15.22 -20.81
CA PHE A 96 -1.04 16.04 -20.40
C PHE A 96 -2.32 15.23 -20.12
N ALA A 97 -2.67 14.29 -21.00
CA ALA A 97 -3.88 13.47 -20.83
C ALA A 97 -3.76 12.54 -19.61
N LEU A 98 -2.60 11.88 -19.45
CA LEU A 98 -2.34 11.01 -18.31
C LEU A 98 -2.26 11.83 -17.01
N ALA A 99 -1.59 12.98 -17.02
CA ALA A 99 -1.52 13.88 -15.87
C ALA A 99 -2.90 14.36 -15.42
N SER A 100 -3.75 14.75 -16.37
CA SER A 100 -5.14 15.15 -16.08
C SER A 100 -5.94 14.01 -15.44
N PHE A 101 -5.81 12.78 -15.95
CA PHE A 101 -6.43 11.60 -15.37
C PHE A 101 -5.91 11.31 -13.96
N MET A 102 -4.59 11.35 -13.77
CA MET A 102 -3.95 11.10 -12.47
C MET A 102 -4.39 12.13 -11.42
N ARG A 103 -4.42 13.42 -11.79
CA ARG A 103 -4.91 14.48 -10.91
C ARG A 103 -6.42 14.36 -10.64
N ALA A 104 -7.22 14.04 -11.65
CA ALA A 104 -8.67 13.83 -11.50
C ALA A 104 -9.00 12.64 -10.58
N THR A 105 -8.13 11.64 -10.51
CA THR A 105 -8.24 10.48 -9.61
C THR A 105 -7.45 10.67 -8.31
N GLY A 106 -6.87 11.86 -8.05
CA GLY A 106 -6.18 12.19 -6.82
C GLY A 106 -4.94 11.35 -6.56
N GLN A 107 -4.24 10.92 -7.61
CA GLN A 107 -2.96 10.23 -7.42
C GLN A 107 -1.91 11.23 -6.95
N ILE A 108 -1.05 10.80 -6.04
CA ILE A 108 -0.05 11.64 -5.37
C ILE A 108 1.23 11.60 -6.19
N GLU A 109 1.63 12.76 -6.71
CA GLU A 109 2.90 12.90 -7.42
C GLU A 109 4.07 12.76 -6.44
N THR A 110 5.09 11.98 -6.81
CA THR A 110 6.30 11.80 -6.01
C THR A 110 7.53 11.76 -6.91
N ASN A 111 8.59 12.39 -6.45
CA ASN A 111 9.90 12.36 -7.09
C ASN A 111 10.75 11.24 -6.47
N ARG A 112 10.78 10.08 -7.13
CA ARG A 112 11.51 8.90 -6.64
C ARG A 112 13.03 9.01 -6.73
N GLU A 113 13.56 10.08 -7.28
CA GLU A 113 15.01 10.28 -7.38
C GLU A 113 15.64 10.64 -6.03
N THR A 114 14.85 11.25 -5.13
CA THR A 114 15.28 11.66 -3.79
C THR A 114 15.20 10.56 -2.73
N GLY A 115 14.50 9.46 -2.98
CA GLY A 115 14.49 8.21 -2.21
C GLY A 115 13.85 8.25 -0.82
N GLY A 116 13.27 7.15 -0.44
CA GLY A 116 12.91 6.68 0.92
C GLY A 116 12.06 7.58 1.82
N SER A 117 12.52 8.71 2.32
CA SER A 117 11.79 9.53 3.30
C SER A 117 10.73 10.42 2.67
N GLU A 118 11.00 11.01 1.52
CA GLU A 118 10.04 11.86 0.80
C GLU A 118 8.86 11.05 0.26
N ASP A 119 9.11 9.84 -0.22
CA ASP A 119 8.05 8.91 -0.63
C ASP A 119 7.12 8.58 0.55
N LEU A 120 7.67 8.38 1.76
CA LEU A 120 6.87 8.11 2.95
C LEU A 120 6.09 9.34 3.40
N SER A 121 6.68 10.54 3.37
CA SER A 121 5.99 11.79 3.67
C SER A 121 4.84 12.06 2.69
N SER A 122 5.06 11.80 1.40
CA SER A 122 4.02 11.89 0.37
C SER A 122 2.90 10.85 0.58
N ALA A 123 3.25 9.62 0.97
CA ALA A 123 2.28 8.57 1.29
C ALA A 123 1.44 8.93 2.52
N ALA A 124 2.06 9.55 3.53
CA ALA A 124 1.42 9.97 4.76
C ALA A 124 0.29 10.99 4.53
N VAL A 125 0.37 11.79 3.46
CA VAL A 125 -0.69 12.75 3.07
C VAL A 125 -2.05 12.06 2.91
N ALA A 126 -2.11 10.89 2.29
CA ALA A 126 -3.37 10.15 2.13
C ALA A 126 -3.94 9.69 3.47
N LEU A 127 -3.10 9.18 4.36
CA LEU A 127 -3.52 8.69 5.67
C LEU A 127 -3.94 9.84 6.59
N HIS A 128 -3.20 10.95 6.58
CA HIS A 128 -3.54 12.17 7.31
C HIS A 128 -4.88 12.75 6.87
N ALA A 129 -5.15 12.74 5.55
CA ALA A 129 -6.43 13.14 4.97
C ALA A 129 -7.56 12.09 5.18
N LYS A 130 -7.36 11.06 6.01
CA LYS A 130 -8.30 9.96 6.29
C LYS A 130 -8.75 9.20 5.03
N ARG A 131 -7.83 9.03 4.06
CA ARG A 131 -8.08 8.34 2.78
C ARG A 131 -7.45 6.95 2.76
N ALA A 132 -7.81 6.15 1.75
CA ALA A 132 -7.11 4.90 1.49
C ALA A 132 -5.88 5.15 0.63
N LEU A 133 -4.76 4.59 1.06
CA LEU A 133 -3.51 4.54 0.34
C LEU A 133 -3.32 3.14 -0.24
N GLY A 134 -3.09 3.05 -1.53
CA GLY A 134 -2.63 1.82 -2.17
C GLY A 134 -1.10 1.78 -2.22
N ILE A 135 -0.52 0.66 -1.87
CA ILE A 135 0.93 0.47 -1.88
C ILE A 135 1.29 -0.93 -2.38
N PHE A 136 2.43 -1.03 -3.04
CA PHE A 136 3.05 -2.29 -3.40
C PHE A 136 4.31 -2.47 -2.57
N PRO A 137 4.31 -3.32 -1.53
CA PRO A 137 5.45 -3.47 -0.63
C PRO A 137 6.74 -3.88 -1.35
N GLU A 138 6.64 -4.56 -2.47
CA GLU A 138 7.77 -4.95 -3.33
C GLU A 138 8.54 -3.74 -3.89
N GLY A 139 7.89 -2.56 -3.98
CA GLY A 139 8.45 -1.32 -4.50
C GLY A 139 8.73 -1.34 -6.01
N THR A 140 8.56 -2.45 -6.69
CA THR A 140 8.72 -2.62 -8.13
C THR A 140 7.85 -3.78 -8.62
N ARG A 141 7.59 -3.81 -9.93
CA ARG A 141 6.92 -4.94 -10.58
C ARG A 141 7.87 -6.12 -10.72
N SER A 142 7.37 -7.32 -10.45
CA SER A 142 8.14 -8.53 -10.68
C SER A 142 8.45 -8.70 -12.18
N LYS A 143 9.73 -8.80 -12.50
CA LYS A 143 10.24 -9.10 -13.85
C LYS A 143 10.59 -10.58 -14.01
N ARG A 144 10.42 -11.39 -12.97
CA ARG A 144 10.69 -12.83 -13.02
C ARG A 144 9.88 -13.47 -14.14
N GLU A 145 10.46 -14.41 -14.83
CA GLU A 145 9.78 -15.14 -15.93
C GLU A 145 8.96 -16.30 -15.40
N GLU A 146 9.39 -16.88 -14.29
CA GLU A 146 8.78 -18.03 -13.61
C GLU A 146 8.39 -17.73 -12.16
N PRO A 147 7.43 -18.48 -11.60
CA PRO A 147 7.09 -18.40 -10.18
C PRO A 147 8.28 -18.77 -9.25
N PRO A 148 8.26 -18.25 -8.02
CA PRO A 148 7.29 -17.34 -7.45
C PRO A 148 7.50 -15.92 -7.97
N PHE A 149 6.43 -15.24 -8.40
CA PHE A 149 6.51 -13.87 -8.89
C PHE A 149 6.53 -12.83 -7.77
N LEU A 150 6.03 -13.18 -6.58
CA LEU A 150 6.06 -12.32 -5.41
C LEU A 150 7.51 -12.04 -5.00
N LEU A 151 7.87 -10.75 -4.94
CA LEU A 151 9.20 -10.31 -4.53
C LEU A 151 9.25 -10.08 -3.02
N ARG A 152 10.47 -9.96 -2.48
CA ARG A 152 10.66 -9.56 -1.09
C ARG A 152 10.14 -8.14 -0.87
N GLY A 153 9.35 -7.93 0.19
CA GLY A 153 8.85 -6.60 0.54
C GLY A 153 9.94 -5.68 1.06
N LYS A 154 9.83 -4.39 0.74
CA LYS A 154 10.64 -3.32 1.32
C LYS A 154 10.00 -2.82 2.62
N THR A 155 10.80 -2.41 3.59
CA THR A 155 10.33 -2.01 4.92
C THR A 155 9.62 -0.64 4.96
N GLY A 156 9.64 0.12 3.87
CA GLY A 156 8.99 1.43 3.81
C GLY A 156 7.51 1.41 4.18
N PHE A 157 6.76 0.39 3.74
CA PHE A 157 5.35 0.29 4.10
C PHE A 157 5.15 -0.06 5.59
N ALA A 158 6.05 -0.84 6.20
CA ALA A 158 6.03 -1.14 7.63
C ALA A 158 6.31 0.11 8.47
N ARG A 159 7.27 0.95 8.02
CA ARG A 159 7.51 2.26 8.65
C ARG A 159 6.25 3.15 8.63
N LEU A 160 5.52 3.13 7.52
CA LEU A 160 4.26 3.87 7.41
C LEU A 160 3.18 3.30 8.34
N ALA A 161 3.05 1.97 8.43
CA ALA A 161 2.13 1.32 9.37
C ALA A 161 2.47 1.63 10.83
N ALA A 162 3.76 1.67 11.16
CA ALA A 162 4.28 2.01 12.47
C ALA A 162 4.04 3.49 12.86
N ALA A 163 4.16 4.40 11.90
CA ALA A 163 3.88 5.82 12.10
C ALA A 163 2.37 6.12 12.23
N TYR A 164 1.53 5.25 11.71
CA TYR A 164 0.06 5.32 11.82
C TYR A 164 -0.49 4.02 12.45
N PRO A 165 -0.13 3.73 13.71
CA PRO A 165 -0.22 2.38 14.26
C PRO A 165 -1.65 1.85 14.43
N GLY A 166 -2.66 2.72 14.46
CA GLY A 166 -4.07 2.34 14.47
C GLY A 166 -4.69 2.19 13.08
N VAL A 167 -3.94 2.47 12.01
CA VAL A 167 -4.45 2.37 10.63
C VAL A 167 -4.47 0.91 10.18
N PRO A 168 -5.62 0.38 9.73
CA PRO A 168 -5.70 -0.98 9.23
C PRO A 168 -4.92 -1.14 7.91
N VAL A 169 -4.09 -2.17 7.86
CA VAL A 169 -3.35 -2.61 6.68
C VAL A 169 -4.02 -3.87 6.13
N VAL A 170 -4.54 -3.79 4.92
CA VAL A 170 -5.28 -4.88 4.25
C VAL A 170 -4.34 -5.61 3.28
N PRO A 171 -4.05 -6.91 3.49
CA PRO A 171 -3.26 -7.69 2.54
C PRO A 171 -4.12 -8.05 1.33
N ILE A 172 -3.58 -7.83 0.13
CA ILE A 172 -4.27 -8.05 -1.13
C ILE A 172 -3.44 -8.97 -2.03
N GLY A 173 -4.06 -10.05 -2.49
CA GLY A 173 -3.51 -10.92 -3.53
C GLY A 173 -4.10 -10.59 -4.90
N LEU A 174 -3.25 -10.19 -5.84
CA LEU A 174 -3.61 -10.00 -7.25
C LEU A 174 -3.17 -11.21 -8.07
N THR A 175 -4.07 -11.73 -8.89
CA THR A 175 -3.84 -12.88 -9.78
C THR A 175 -4.26 -12.55 -11.21
N GLY A 176 -3.57 -13.13 -12.19
CA GLY A 176 -3.95 -13.00 -13.61
C GLY A 176 -3.58 -11.67 -14.26
N THR A 177 -3.22 -10.62 -13.53
CA THR A 177 -2.84 -9.31 -14.09
C THR A 177 -1.62 -9.41 -14.99
N ARG A 178 -0.65 -10.28 -14.67
CA ARG A 178 0.49 -10.58 -15.52
C ARG A 178 0.07 -11.21 -16.84
N ASN A 179 -0.89 -12.15 -16.82
CA ASN A 179 -1.42 -12.78 -18.02
C ASN A 179 -2.25 -11.80 -18.86
N PHE A 180 -2.86 -10.81 -18.21
CA PHE A 180 -3.59 -9.74 -18.86
C PHE A 180 -2.66 -8.74 -19.54
N MET A 181 -1.60 -8.28 -18.82
CA MET A 181 -0.62 -7.33 -19.35
C MET A 181 0.73 -7.48 -18.64
N ALA A 182 1.58 -8.41 -19.11
CA ALA A 182 2.91 -8.60 -18.53
C ALA A 182 3.83 -7.41 -18.81
N PRO A 183 4.65 -6.99 -17.84
CA PRO A 183 5.70 -6.01 -18.07
C PRO A 183 6.64 -6.53 -19.19
N SER A 184 6.99 -5.65 -20.13
CA SER A 184 7.94 -5.92 -21.22
C SER A 184 7.56 -7.00 -22.25
N LYS A 185 6.47 -7.76 -22.03
CA LYS A 185 6.03 -8.82 -22.98
C LYS A 185 4.82 -8.43 -23.81
N HIS A 186 3.91 -7.60 -23.25
CA HIS A 186 2.66 -7.26 -23.95
C HIS A 186 2.56 -5.75 -24.20
N LYS A 187 2.42 -5.37 -25.48
CA LYS A 187 2.12 -3.98 -25.87
C LYS A 187 0.66 -3.59 -25.60
N PHE A 188 -0.26 -4.56 -25.71
CA PHE A 188 -1.70 -4.37 -25.53
C PHE A 188 -2.28 -5.30 -24.47
N PRO A 189 -3.38 -4.87 -23.78
CA PRO A 189 -4.10 -5.70 -22.82
C PRO A 189 -4.77 -6.89 -23.50
N ARG A 190 -4.76 -8.05 -22.83
CA ARG A 190 -5.42 -9.27 -23.26
C ARG A 190 -6.78 -9.42 -22.57
N PHE A 191 -7.81 -8.79 -23.08
CA PHE A 191 -9.15 -8.69 -22.46
C PHE A 191 -9.85 -10.03 -22.24
N TRP A 192 -9.44 -11.11 -22.92
CA TRP A 192 -9.94 -12.48 -22.68
C TRP A 192 -9.36 -13.13 -21.42
N ARG A 193 -8.36 -12.54 -20.79
CA ARG A 193 -7.76 -13.04 -19.54
C ARG A 193 -8.52 -12.52 -18.33
N ARG A 194 -8.73 -13.43 -17.37
CA ARG A 194 -9.41 -13.09 -16.11
C ARG A 194 -8.42 -12.53 -15.10
N VAL A 195 -8.88 -11.56 -14.34
CA VAL A 195 -8.12 -10.95 -13.24
C VAL A 195 -8.82 -11.28 -11.92
N GLY A 196 -8.05 -11.67 -10.91
CA GLY A 196 -8.55 -11.91 -9.56
C GLY A 196 -7.95 -10.92 -8.56
N ILE A 197 -8.75 -10.56 -7.57
CA ILE A 197 -8.31 -9.79 -6.41
C ILE A 197 -8.95 -10.37 -5.14
N SER A 198 -8.12 -10.67 -4.15
CA SER A 198 -8.54 -11.18 -2.85
C SER A 198 -8.06 -10.27 -1.74
N TYR A 199 -8.97 -9.86 -0.86
CA TYR A 199 -8.70 -9.02 0.30
C TYR A 199 -8.70 -9.88 1.56
N GLY A 200 -7.56 -9.97 2.24
CA GLY A 200 -7.41 -10.65 3.53
C GLY A 200 -7.88 -9.78 4.70
N LYS A 201 -7.98 -10.38 5.88
CA LYS A 201 -8.31 -9.66 7.11
C LYS A 201 -7.26 -8.58 7.39
N PRO A 202 -7.67 -7.34 7.67
CA PRO A 202 -6.74 -6.27 8.02
C PRO A 202 -5.99 -6.60 9.31
N ILE A 203 -4.86 -5.95 9.48
CA ILE A 203 -4.09 -5.94 10.72
C ILE A 203 -3.59 -4.51 10.94
N THR A 204 -3.59 -4.05 12.19
CA THR A 204 -2.96 -2.80 12.60
C THR A 204 -1.56 -3.07 13.15
N TRP A 205 -0.72 -2.02 13.21
CA TRP A 205 0.57 -2.12 13.89
C TRP A 205 0.40 -2.44 15.38
N TRP A 206 -0.66 -1.88 16.01
CA TRP A 206 -0.99 -2.19 17.40
C TRP A 206 -1.31 -3.67 17.64
N GLU A 207 -2.15 -4.27 16.81
CA GLU A 207 -2.49 -5.70 16.92
C GLU A 207 -1.27 -6.60 16.69
N TRP A 208 -0.35 -6.17 15.82
CA TRP A 208 0.89 -6.90 15.59
C TRP A 208 1.84 -6.82 16.79
N LEU A 209 2.04 -5.61 17.36
CA LEU A 209 2.86 -5.41 18.57
C LEU A 209 2.30 -6.18 19.76
N GLU A 210 0.99 -6.12 19.97
CA GLU A 210 0.32 -6.84 21.06
C GLU A 210 0.53 -8.36 20.93
N LYS A 211 0.41 -8.89 19.71
CA LYS A 211 0.66 -10.31 19.45
C LYS A 211 2.13 -10.71 19.66
N LYS A 212 3.05 -9.79 19.42
CA LYS A 212 4.48 -10.00 19.62
C LYS A 212 4.83 -10.12 21.10
N GLY A 213 4.19 -9.35 21.98
CA GLY A 213 4.32 -9.47 23.42
C GLY A 213 5.59 -8.84 24.01
N ASP A 214 6.36 -8.05 23.25
CA ASP A 214 7.69 -7.54 23.63
C ASP A 214 7.61 -6.20 24.39
N LEU A 215 6.67 -6.03 25.34
CA LEU A 215 6.49 -4.77 26.05
C LEU A 215 7.75 -4.33 26.80
N GLU A 216 8.39 -5.24 27.54
CA GLU A 216 9.62 -4.94 28.31
C GLU A 216 10.75 -4.46 27.39
N GLN A 217 10.91 -5.09 26.23
CA GLN A 217 11.90 -4.67 25.24
C GLN A 217 11.63 -3.26 24.70
N LEU A 218 10.36 -2.94 24.42
CA LEU A 218 9.97 -1.60 23.95
C LEU A 218 10.21 -0.53 25.01
N GLN A 219 9.90 -0.82 26.28
CA GLN A 219 10.18 0.08 27.40
C GLN A 219 11.69 0.31 27.57
N ALA A 220 12.48 -0.75 27.48
CA ALA A 220 13.93 -0.66 27.55
C ALA A 220 14.55 0.18 26.43
N LEU A 221 13.96 0.16 25.21
CA LEU A 221 14.45 0.94 24.07
C LEU A 221 14.38 2.46 24.30
N ALA A 222 13.45 2.95 25.11
CA ALA A 222 13.33 4.38 25.42
C ALA A 222 14.55 4.95 26.17
N HIS A 223 15.38 4.07 26.77
CA HIS A 223 16.58 4.42 27.53
C HIS A 223 17.88 4.05 26.80
N LYS A 224 17.78 3.64 25.52
CA LYS A 224 18.93 3.23 24.71
C LYS A 224 19.45 4.37 23.83
N GLU A 225 20.67 4.20 23.38
CA GLU A 225 21.30 5.11 22.42
C GLU A 225 20.55 5.11 21.06
N ASP A 226 20.54 6.23 20.37
CA ASP A 226 19.80 6.47 19.13
C ASP A 226 20.06 5.38 18.05
N TYR A 227 21.31 4.92 17.93
CA TYR A 227 21.65 3.87 16.98
C TYR A 227 21.06 2.50 17.34
N GLU A 228 20.96 2.18 18.64
CA GLU A 228 20.34 0.92 19.12
C GLU A 228 18.83 0.94 18.84
N VAL A 229 18.16 2.07 19.12
CA VAL A 229 16.74 2.28 18.84
C VAL A 229 16.47 2.12 17.34
N LYS A 230 17.27 2.78 16.50
CA LYS A 230 17.14 2.67 15.03
C LYS A 230 17.34 1.24 14.53
N ALA A 231 18.30 0.52 15.08
CA ALA A 231 18.56 -0.87 14.73
C ALA A 231 17.38 -1.79 15.14
N ALA A 232 16.85 -1.62 16.35
CA ALA A 232 15.69 -2.36 16.84
C ALA A 232 14.44 -2.10 16.00
N LEU A 233 14.14 -0.82 15.72
CA LEU A 233 13.02 -0.45 14.85
C LEU A 233 13.17 -1.02 13.44
N ALA A 234 14.38 -1.01 12.87
CA ALA A 234 14.63 -1.61 11.55
C ALA A 234 14.36 -3.11 11.54
N ALA A 235 14.73 -3.84 12.60
CA ALA A 235 14.41 -5.24 12.78
C ALA A 235 12.90 -5.48 12.87
N MET A 236 12.18 -4.68 13.66
CA MET A 236 10.72 -4.74 13.79
C MET A 236 10.02 -4.47 12.45
N TYR A 237 10.46 -3.46 11.69
CA TYR A 237 9.93 -3.18 10.35
C TYR A 237 10.16 -4.35 9.40
N ARG A 238 11.31 -5.01 9.48
CA ARG A 238 11.63 -6.17 8.66
C ARG A 238 10.71 -7.34 9.00
N GLU A 239 10.55 -7.63 10.29
CA GLU A 239 9.71 -8.73 10.78
C GLU A 239 8.23 -8.51 10.40
N PHE A 240 7.69 -7.30 10.63
CA PHE A 240 6.34 -6.97 10.18
C PHE A 240 6.17 -7.12 8.68
N THR A 241 7.17 -6.67 7.90
CA THR A 241 7.14 -6.78 6.44
C THR A 241 7.08 -8.23 6.00
N ASP A 242 7.95 -9.08 6.55
CA ASP A 242 8.03 -10.49 6.14
C ASP A 242 6.74 -11.23 6.51
N ALA A 243 6.22 -11.02 7.72
CA ALA A 243 4.94 -11.58 8.15
C ALA A 243 3.76 -11.08 7.29
N PHE A 244 3.80 -9.82 6.85
CA PHE A 244 2.76 -9.26 6.00
C PHE A 244 2.84 -9.77 4.55
N MET A 245 4.03 -9.99 4.01
CA MET A 245 4.20 -10.60 2.69
C MET A 245 3.63 -12.03 2.65
N GLU A 246 3.76 -12.80 3.74
CA GLU A 246 3.10 -14.10 3.86
C GLU A 246 1.57 -13.98 3.84
N ARG A 247 1.01 -12.93 4.46
CA ARG A 247 -0.43 -12.66 4.37
C ARG A 247 -0.87 -12.35 2.93
N ILE A 248 -0.06 -11.60 2.16
CA ILE A 248 -0.31 -11.34 0.74
C ILE A 248 -0.25 -12.65 -0.05
N ARG A 249 0.74 -13.51 0.21
CA ARG A 249 0.85 -14.85 -0.39
C ARG A 249 -0.38 -15.69 -0.09
N GLY A 250 -0.86 -15.70 1.15
CA GLY A 250 -2.07 -16.37 1.58
C GLY A 250 -3.36 -15.90 0.89
N GLN A 251 -3.34 -14.71 0.26
CA GLN A 251 -4.43 -14.24 -0.60
C GLN A 251 -4.32 -14.75 -2.06
N GLY A 252 -3.38 -15.63 -2.35
CA GLY A 252 -3.17 -16.23 -3.66
C GLY A 252 -2.26 -15.42 -4.57
N ALA A 253 -1.42 -14.54 -4.04
CA ALA A 253 -0.36 -13.90 -4.80
C ALA A 253 0.63 -14.97 -5.32
N PRO A 254 0.89 -15.04 -6.65
CA PRO A 254 1.68 -16.09 -7.27
C PRO A 254 3.18 -15.91 -7.07
#